data_9e6bef9951079899a3908246e6146585
#
_entry.id   9e6bef9951079899a3908246e6146585
#
_cell.length_a   1.000
_cell.length_b   1.000
_cell.length_c   1.000
_cell.angle_alpha   90.00
_cell.angle_beta   90.00
_cell.angle_gamma   90.00
#
_symmetry.space_group_name_H-M   'P 1'
#
loop_
_entity.id
_entity.type
_entity.pdbx_description
1 polymer ?
#
loop_
_entity_poly.entity_id
_entity_poly.type
_entity_poly.pdbx_seq_one_letter_code
_entity_poly.pdbx_strand_id
1 'polypeptide(L)'
;RLAETQAEIEAAQRLRYQVFAQELGAEIESNDGRDVDPYDEHCHHLLAFDDATGEVIGCYRLITEETAKKVGGWYSEHEFDLEPLKDILPQTVELGRACTHPDYRNGGLVMLLWTGLVKFMKDENLRFMIGCGSIEMRDGGSDAAGLYHALKGKYLAPEQWRVKPLNPLKW
;
A
#
# COMPACT_ATOMS: atom_id res chain seq x y z
N ARG A 1 -12.02 -4.09 -9.40
CA ARG A 1 -12.18 -5.47 -8.90
C ARG A 1 -10.85 -6.05 -8.45
N LEU A 2 -10.87 -7.18 -7.77
CA LEU A 2 -9.65 -7.95 -7.53
C LEU A 2 -9.13 -8.58 -8.83
N ALA A 3 -7.83 -8.83 -8.88
CA ALA A 3 -7.21 -9.61 -9.94
C ALA A 3 -7.73 -11.06 -9.90
N GLU A 4 -7.98 -11.64 -11.06
CA GLU A 4 -8.49 -13.00 -11.24
C GLU A 4 -7.48 -13.91 -11.93
N THR A 5 -6.47 -13.32 -12.59
CA THR A 5 -5.48 -14.04 -13.36
C THR A 5 -4.06 -13.60 -13.04
N GLN A 6 -3.09 -14.49 -13.26
CA GLN A 6 -1.67 -14.15 -13.15
C GLN A 6 -1.27 -13.02 -14.10
N ALA A 7 -1.84 -12.95 -15.30
CA ALA A 7 -1.56 -11.89 -16.26
C ALA A 7 -1.98 -10.49 -15.74
N GLU A 8 -3.08 -10.40 -14.98
CA GLU A 8 -3.51 -9.15 -14.34
C GLU A 8 -2.58 -8.74 -13.20
N ILE A 9 -2.10 -9.70 -12.40
CA ILE A 9 -1.10 -9.44 -11.35
C ILE A 9 0.19 -8.91 -12.00
N GLU A 10 0.66 -9.53 -13.08
CA GLU A 10 1.83 -9.06 -13.82
C GLU A 10 1.64 -7.69 -14.46
N ALA A 11 0.43 -7.37 -14.92
CA ALA A 11 0.12 -6.03 -15.40
C ALA A 11 0.21 -4.98 -14.28
N ALA A 12 -0.30 -5.29 -13.09
CA ALA A 12 -0.14 -4.45 -11.90
C ALA A 12 1.34 -4.28 -11.50
N GLN A 13 2.14 -5.35 -11.55
CA GLN A 13 3.58 -5.30 -11.29
C GLN A 13 4.34 -4.42 -12.28
N ARG A 14 3.94 -4.43 -13.56
CA ARG A 14 4.49 -3.51 -14.58
C ARG A 14 4.11 -2.06 -14.31
N LEU A 15 2.84 -1.79 -13.98
CA LEU A 15 2.40 -0.45 -13.60
C LEU A 15 3.17 0.07 -12.37
N ARG A 16 3.38 -0.77 -11.36
CA ARG A 16 4.15 -0.43 -10.15
C ARG A 16 5.60 -0.09 -10.50
N TYR A 17 6.25 -0.89 -11.34
CA TYR A 17 7.61 -0.63 -11.80
C TYR A 17 7.71 0.69 -12.56
N GLN A 18 6.78 0.96 -13.48
CA GLN A 18 6.70 2.24 -14.20
C GLN A 18 6.60 3.42 -13.23
N VAL A 19 5.71 3.34 -12.24
CA VAL A 19 5.49 4.44 -11.30
C VAL A 19 6.61 4.53 -10.26
N PHE A 20 6.95 3.44 -9.58
CA PHE A 20 7.90 3.52 -8.47
C PHE A 20 9.36 3.63 -8.94
N ALA A 21 9.79 2.83 -9.91
CA ALA A 21 11.17 2.85 -10.38
C ALA A 21 11.42 3.95 -11.40
N GLN A 22 10.62 4.02 -12.47
CA GLN A 22 10.91 4.91 -13.59
C GLN A 22 10.52 6.37 -13.32
N GLU A 23 9.38 6.60 -12.65
CA GLU A 23 8.91 7.95 -12.36
C GLU A 23 9.45 8.49 -11.03
N LEU A 24 9.35 7.70 -9.94
CA LEU A 24 9.71 8.15 -8.60
C LEU A 24 11.17 7.84 -8.23
N GLY A 25 11.89 7.04 -9.05
CA GLY A 25 13.30 6.75 -8.86
C GLY A 25 13.61 5.78 -7.72
N ALA A 26 12.66 4.92 -7.34
CA ALA A 26 12.92 3.86 -6.39
C ALA A 26 13.87 2.81 -6.98
N GLU A 27 14.84 2.36 -6.19
CA GLU A 27 15.76 1.28 -6.57
C GLU A 27 15.03 -0.06 -6.49
N ILE A 28 14.49 -0.54 -7.62
CA ILE A 28 13.81 -1.81 -7.75
C ILE A 28 14.61 -2.68 -8.72
N GLU A 29 15.22 -3.75 -8.21
CA GLU A 29 15.88 -4.74 -9.07
C GLU A 29 14.83 -5.49 -9.88
N SER A 30 14.94 -5.41 -11.20
CA SER A 30 14.03 -6.09 -12.13
C SER A 30 14.72 -6.39 -13.45
N ASN A 31 14.56 -7.62 -13.95
CA ASN A 31 15.07 -8.03 -15.24
C ASN A 31 14.05 -7.90 -16.39
N ASP A 32 12.78 -7.69 -16.05
CA ASP A 32 11.65 -7.73 -17.00
C ASP A 32 10.66 -6.55 -16.84
N GLY A 33 11.07 -5.52 -16.08
CA GLY A 33 10.27 -4.31 -15.87
C GLY A 33 9.05 -4.52 -14.96
N ARG A 34 9.15 -5.44 -14.00
CA ARG A 34 8.12 -5.67 -12.99
C ARG A 34 8.64 -5.38 -11.58
N ASP A 35 7.82 -4.78 -10.73
CA ASP A 35 8.01 -4.73 -9.29
C ASP A 35 7.39 -5.97 -8.66
N VAL A 36 8.24 -6.94 -8.31
CA VAL A 36 7.84 -8.23 -7.73
C VAL A 36 8.47 -8.39 -6.37
N ASP A 37 7.69 -8.83 -5.39
CA ASP A 37 8.19 -9.21 -4.07
C ASP A 37 7.51 -10.49 -3.55
N PRO A 38 8.01 -11.12 -2.48
CA PRO A 38 7.45 -12.37 -1.95
C PRO A 38 5.99 -12.30 -1.50
N TYR A 39 5.46 -11.12 -1.25
CA TYR A 39 4.05 -10.96 -0.86
C TYR A 39 3.08 -11.16 -2.02
N ASP A 40 3.51 -10.87 -3.25
CA ASP A 40 2.61 -10.78 -4.41
C ASP A 40 1.87 -12.09 -4.71
N GLU A 41 2.52 -13.24 -4.50
CA GLU A 41 1.91 -14.56 -4.75
C GLU A 41 0.73 -14.87 -3.83
N HIS A 42 0.69 -14.26 -2.65
CA HIS A 42 -0.28 -14.58 -1.61
C HIS A 42 -1.28 -13.46 -1.31
N CYS A 43 -1.05 -12.28 -1.85
CA CYS A 43 -1.87 -11.10 -1.61
C CYS A 43 -3.08 -11.00 -2.53
N HIS A 44 -4.05 -10.20 -2.10
CA HIS A 44 -5.08 -9.73 -3.02
C HIS A 44 -4.59 -8.48 -3.74
N HIS A 45 -4.83 -8.41 -5.05
CA HIS A 45 -4.52 -7.25 -5.88
C HIS A 45 -5.81 -6.58 -6.31
N LEU A 46 -6.08 -5.40 -5.76
CA LEU A 46 -7.22 -4.58 -6.17
C LEU A 46 -6.79 -3.73 -7.36
N LEU A 47 -7.49 -3.87 -8.49
CA LEU A 47 -7.14 -3.27 -9.77
C LEU A 47 -8.25 -2.38 -10.29
N ALA A 48 -7.85 -1.29 -10.92
CA ALA A 48 -8.69 -0.46 -11.78
C ALA A 48 -8.22 -0.62 -13.23
N PHE A 49 -9.17 -0.72 -14.13
CA PHE A 49 -8.95 -0.93 -15.55
C PHE A 49 -9.48 0.26 -16.34
N ASP A 50 -8.84 0.58 -17.44
CA ASP A 50 -9.45 1.40 -18.48
C ASP A 50 -10.43 0.53 -19.30
N ASP A 51 -11.69 0.92 -19.35
CA ASP A 51 -12.73 0.14 -20.02
C ASP A 51 -12.56 0.09 -21.55
N ALA A 52 -11.85 1.05 -22.14
CA ALA A 52 -11.63 1.11 -23.59
C ALA A 52 -10.46 0.21 -24.03
N THR A 53 -9.42 0.12 -23.22
CA THR A 53 -8.18 -0.62 -23.56
C THR A 53 -8.05 -1.95 -22.83
N GLY A 54 -8.71 -2.10 -21.68
CA GLY A 54 -8.52 -3.22 -20.76
C GLY A 54 -7.21 -3.16 -19.96
N GLU A 55 -6.47 -2.07 -20.03
CA GLU A 55 -5.21 -1.90 -19.32
C GLU A 55 -5.43 -1.63 -17.82
N VAL A 56 -4.51 -2.12 -16.99
CA VAL A 56 -4.47 -1.81 -15.55
C VAL A 56 -3.92 -0.40 -15.39
N ILE A 57 -4.75 0.51 -14.88
CA ILE A 57 -4.42 1.93 -14.70
C ILE A 57 -4.28 2.35 -13.23
N GLY A 58 -4.58 1.45 -12.31
CA GLY A 58 -4.38 1.68 -10.88
C GLY A 58 -4.44 0.40 -10.08
N CYS A 59 -3.70 0.35 -8.99
CA CYS A 59 -3.67 -0.83 -8.12
C CYS A 59 -3.44 -0.51 -6.65
N TYR A 60 -3.89 -1.43 -5.81
CA TYR A 60 -3.50 -1.62 -4.40
C TYR A 60 -3.18 -3.09 -4.18
N ARG A 61 -2.16 -3.36 -3.38
CA ARG A 61 -1.93 -4.67 -2.79
C ARG A 61 -2.55 -4.71 -1.41
N LEU A 62 -3.31 -5.76 -1.11
CA LEU A 62 -4.06 -5.93 0.13
C LEU A 62 -3.54 -7.17 0.85
N ILE A 63 -3.08 -6.99 2.08
CA ILE A 63 -2.61 -8.05 2.96
C ILE A 63 -3.64 -8.23 4.07
N THR A 64 -4.19 -9.43 4.22
CA THR A 64 -5.04 -9.82 5.33
C THR A 64 -4.24 -10.62 6.35
N GLU A 65 -4.81 -10.92 7.52
CA GLU A 65 -4.16 -11.77 8.51
C GLU A 65 -3.79 -13.16 7.93
N GLU A 66 -4.66 -13.72 7.09
CA GLU A 66 -4.40 -14.99 6.41
C GLU A 66 -3.18 -14.90 5.50
N THR A 67 -3.10 -13.83 4.70
CA THR A 67 -1.94 -13.57 3.85
C THR A 67 -0.67 -13.37 4.67
N ALA A 68 -0.72 -12.52 5.70
CA ALA A 68 0.42 -12.26 6.59
C ALA A 68 0.99 -13.56 7.19
N LYS A 69 0.12 -14.47 7.64
CA LYS A 69 0.54 -15.78 8.15
C LYS A 69 1.25 -16.65 7.10
N LYS A 70 0.86 -16.56 5.83
CA LYS A 70 1.50 -17.32 4.73
C LYS A 70 2.87 -16.80 4.35
N VAL A 71 3.09 -15.49 4.44
CA VAL A 71 4.34 -14.82 4.03
C VAL A 71 5.29 -14.53 5.19
N GLY A 72 4.91 -14.88 6.42
CA GLY A 72 5.76 -14.74 7.61
C GLY A 72 5.61 -13.42 8.36
N GLY A 73 4.58 -12.61 8.08
CA GLY A 73 4.25 -11.39 8.80
C GLY A 73 3.62 -10.30 7.95
N TRP A 74 3.26 -9.21 8.58
CA TRP A 74 2.78 -8.00 7.92
C TRP A 74 3.95 -7.23 7.29
N TYR A 75 3.72 -6.55 6.18
CA TYR A 75 4.78 -5.72 5.57
C TYR A 75 5.24 -4.60 6.52
N SER A 76 4.29 -3.98 7.24
CA SER A 76 4.61 -2.92 8.21
C SER A 76 5.46 -3.39 9.39
N GLU A 77 5.59 -4.69 9.66
CA GLU A 77 6.49 -5.22 10.70
C GLU A 77 7.98 -5.04 10.35
N HIS A 78 8.32 -4.75 9.10
CA HIS A 78 9.68 -4.38 8.71
C HIS A 78 10.07 -2.96 9.16
N GLU A 79 9.06 -2.10 9.41
CA GLU A 79 9.26 -0.70 9.75
C GLU A 79 8.85 -0.37 11.18
N PHE A 80 7.85 -1.08 11.73
CA PHE A 80 7.20 -0.75 12.99
C PHE A 80 6.97 -1.97 13.87
N ASP A 81 7.07 -1.78 15.19
CA ASP A 81 6.55 -2.73 16.18
C ASP A 81 5.02 -2.67 16.18
N LEU A 82 4.37 -3.73 15.68
CA LEU A 82 2.92 -3.82 15.60
C LEU A 82 2.25 -4.42 16.85
N GLU A 83 2.99 -4.76 17.91
CA GLU A 83 2.42 -5.32 19.16
C GLU A 83 1.22 -4.51 19.70
N PRO A 84 1.21 -3.15 19.64
CA PRO A 84 0.05 -2.38 20.07
C PRO A 84 -1.23 -2.63 19.26
N LEU A 85 -1.12 -3.21 18.06
CA LEU A 85 -2.25 -3.46 17.15
C LEU A 85 -2.75 -4.90 17.21
N LYS A 86 -2.13 -5.81 17.97
CA LYS A 86 -2.38 -7.26 17.95
C LYS A 86 -3.86 -7.64 18.06
N ASP A 87 -4.62 -6.92 18.89
CA ASP A 87 -6.04 -7.24 19.12
C ASP A 87 -6.95 -6.83 17.94
N ILE A 88 -6.48 -5.94 17.06
CA ILE A 88 -7.22 -5.49 15.88
C ILE A 88 -6.72 -6.11 14.57
N LEU A 89 -5.50 -6.65 14.54
CA LEU A 89 -4.92 -7.27 13.35
C LEU A 89 -5.83 -8.34 12.69
N PRO A 90 -6.57 -9.20 13.42
CA PRO A 90 -7.50 -10.14 12.81
C PRO A 90 -8.64 -9.52 12.00
N GLN A 91 -8.92 -8.23 12.20
CA GLN A 91 -9.94 -7.48 11.45
C GLN A 91 -9.31 -6.34 10.64
N THR A 92 -8.04 -6.47 10.28
CA THR A 92 -7.27 -5.43 9.60
C THR A 92 -6.90 -5.87 8.18
N VAL A 93 -6.89 -4.93 7.25
CA VAL A 93 -6.22 -5.05 5.97
C VAL A 93 -5.03 -4.10 5.92
N GLU A 94 -3.89 -4.58 5.49
CA GLU A 94 -2.74 -3.73 5.18
C GLU A 94 -2.75 -3.36 3.71
N LEU A 95 -2.61 -2.06 3.45
CA LEU A 95 -2.56 -1.48 2.12
C LEU A 95 -1.12 -1.19 1.73
N GLY A 96 -0.72 -1.68 0.57
CA GLY A 96 0.60 -1.42 0.03
C GLY A 96 0.59 -1.27 -1.48
N ARG A 97 1.74 -0.90 -2.04
CA ARG A 97 1.95 -0.79 -3.48
C ARG A 97 0.85 0.01 -4.21
N ALA A 98 0.35 1.06 -3.56
CA ALA A 98 -0.67 1.94 -4.11
C ALA A 98 -0.09 2.79 -5.24
N CYS A 99 -0.58 2.65 -6.44
CA CYS A 99 -0.20 3.54 -7.54
C CYS A 99 -1.30 3.71 -8.58
N THR A 100 -1.20 4.80 -9.34
CA THR A 100 -2.07 5.12 -10.47
C THR A 100 -1.22 5.50 -11.67
N HIS A 101 -1.65 5.10 -12.86
CA HIS A 101 -0.98 5.45 -14.10
C HIS A 101 -0.94 6.99 -14.25
N PRO A 102 0.19 7.59 -14.67
CA PRO A 102 0.36 9.04 -14.76
C PRO A 102 -0.74 9.77 -15.52
N ASP A 103 -1.18 9.22 -16.63
CA ASP A 103 -2.19 9.84 -17.50
C ASP A 103 -3.61 9.81 -16.93
N TYR A 104 -3.84 9.08 -15.85
CA TYR A 104 -5.16 8.89 -15.22
C TYR A 104 -5.29 9.57 -13.85
N ARG A 105 -4.37 10.47 -13.48
CA ARG A 105 -4.35 11.14 -12.16
C ARG A 105 -5.31 12.34 -12.07
N ASN A 106 -6.58 12.10 -12.37
CA ASN A 106 -7.63 13.15 -12.31
C ASN A 106 -8.47 13.12 -11.02
N GLY A 107 -8.05 12.35 -10.00
CA GLY A 107 -8.76 12.19 -8.73
C GLY A 107 -9.87 11.14 -8.73
N GLY A 108 -10.55 10.90 -9.84
CA GLY A 108 -11.62 9.92 -9.94
C GLY A 108 -11.14 8.48 -9.75
N LEU A 109 -9.95 8.16 -10.26
CA LEU A 109 -9.35 6.83 -10.16
C LEU A 109 -9.06 6.44 -8.72
N VAL A 110 -8.54 7.36 -7.92
CA VAL A 110 -8.30 7.12 -6.49
C VAL A 110 -9.60 6.82 -5.77
N MET A 111 -10.66 7.58 -6.04
CA MET A 111 -12.00 7.34 -5.45
C MET A 111 -12.58 5.99 -5.87
N LEU A 112 -12.35 5.57 -7.12
CA LEU A 112 -12.77 4.26 -7.61
C LEU A 112 -12.06 3.13 -6.86
N LEU A 113 -10.74 3.23 -6.68
CA LEU A 113 -9.95 2.26 -5.91
C LEU A 113 -10.42 2.20 -4.45
N TRP A 114 -10.67 3.35 -3.81
CA TRP A 114 -11.22 3.39 -2.45
C TRP A 114 -12.60 2.76 -2.35
N THR A 115 -13.46 2.92 -3.36
CA THR A 115 -14.76 2.23 -3.42
C THR A 115 -14.59 0.72 -3.46
N GLY A 116 -13.66 0.22 -4.28
CA GLY A 116 -13.30 -1.19 -4.35
C GLY A 116 -12.75 -1.72 -3.02
N LEU A 117 -11.90 -0.92 -2.35
CA LEU A 117 -11.33 -1.26 -1.05
C LEU A 117 -12.41 -1.38 0.04
N VAL A 118 -13.33 -0.41 0.12
CA VAL A 118 -14.45 -0.46 1.08
C VAL A 118 -15.35 -1.67 0.82
N LYS A 119 -15.58 -2.02 -0.45
CA LYS A 119 -16.31 -3.25 -0.79
C LYS A 119 -15.57 -4.47 -0.30
N PHE A 120 -14.27 -4.61 -0.59
CA PHE A 120 -13.42 -5.71 -0.13
C PHE A 120 -13.49 -5.86 1.40
N MET A 121 -13.32 -4.76 2.13
CA MET A 121 -13.38 -4.80 3.60
C MET A 121 -14.74 -5.27 4.14
N LYS A 122 -15.83 -4.89 3.49
CA LYS A 122 -17.17 -5.36 3.87
C LYS A 122 -17.35 -6.85 3.59
N ASP A 123 -16.89 -7.31 2.43
CA ASP A 123 -17.01 -8.71 2.02
C ASP A 123 -16.19 -9.63 2.94
N GLU A 124 -15.01 -9.18 3.38
CA GLU A 124 -14.11 -9.90 4.28
C GLU A 124 -14.34 -9.60 5.78
N ASN A 125 -15.37 -8.81 6.13
CA ASN A 125 -15.69 -8.39 7.50
C ASN A 125 -14.51 -7.71 8.22
N LEU A 126 -13.73 -6.89 7.51
CA LEU A 126 -12.59 -6.12 8.03
C LEU A 126 -13.04 -4.74 8.48
N ARG A 127 -12.43 -4.22 9.54
CA ARG A 127 -12.82 -2.96 10.21
C ARG A 127 -11.72 -1.91 10.21
N PHE A 128 -10.47 -2.33 10.09
CA PHE A 128 -9.30 -1.46 10.21
C PHE A 128 -8.44 -1.53 8.95
N MET A 129 -7.73 -0.46 8.70
CA MET A 129 -6.73 -0.35 7.64
C MET A 129 -5.42 0.12 8.25
N ILE A 130 -4.32 -0.49 7.85
CA ILE A 130 -2.96 -0.01 8.13
C ILE A 130 -2.18 0.07 6.83
N GLY A 131 -1.02 0.71 6.86
CA GLY A 131 -0.10 0.77 5.73
C GLY A 131 1.01 1.77 5.97
N CYS A 132 2.14 1.56 5.30
CA CYS A 132 3.27 2.47 5.31
C CYS A 132 3.12 3.51 4.20
N GLY A 133 3.20 4.78 4.56
CA GLY A 133 3.29 5.90 3.62
C GLY A 133 4.71 6.41 3.53
N SER A 134 5.29 6.41 2.33
CA SER A 134 6.62 6.99 2.10
C SER A 134 6.51 8.49 1.86
N ILE A 135 7.39 9.26 2.50
CA ILE A 135 7.52 10.69 2.30
C ILE A 135 8.94 10.96 1.81
N GLU A 136 9.06 11.75 0.76
CA GLU A 136 10.36 12.10 0.20
C GLU A 136 11.20 12.93 1.18
N MET A 137 12.50 12.60 1.26
CA MET A 137 13.43 13.21 2.22
C MET A 137 14.57 14.01 1.52
N ARG A 138 14.41 14.34 0.23
CA ARG A 138 15.46 15.06 -0.54
C ARG A 138 15.78 16.46 0.00
N ASP A 139 14.83 17.05 0.73
CA ASP A 139 14.97 18.37 1.39
C ASP A 139 15.58 18.26 2.80
N GLY A 140 16.13 17.11 3.18
CA GLY A 140 16.63 16.83 4.53
C GLY A 140 15.52 16.56 5.54
N GLY A 141 14.28 16.30 5.07
CA GLY A 141 13.14 15.92 5.91
C GLY A 141 12.30 17.09 6.43
N SER A 142 12.51 18.30 5.94
CA SER A 142 11.74 19.47 6.37
C SER A 142 10.25 19.33 6.06
N ASP A 143 9.92 18.88 4.84
CA ASP A 143 8.53 18.65 4.41
C ASP A 143 7.88 17.52 5.23
N ALA A 144 8.61 16.43 5.47
CA ALA A 144 8.14 15.32 6.30
C ALA A 144 7.85 15.77 7.75
N ALA A 145 8.73 16.59 8.34
CA ALA A 145 8.53 17.17 9.67
C ALA A 145 7.32 18.11 9.69
N GLY A 146 7.18 18.97 8.67
CA GLY A 146 6.02 19.86 8.53
C GLY A 146 4.71 19.10 8.45
N LEU A 147 4.64 18.04 7.63
CA LEU A 147 3.47 17.18 7.50
C LEU A 147 3.15 16.46 8.82
N TYR A 148 4.17 15.90 9.49
CA TYR A 148 3.98 15.26 10.79
C TYR A 148 3.40 16.23 11.82
N HIS A 149 3.95 17.45 11.92
CA HIS A 149 3.44 18.47 12.83
C HIS A 149 2.00 18.87 12.54
N ALA A 150 1.63 19.00 11.27
CA ALA A 150 0.28 19.34 10.86
C ALA A 150 -0.74 18.23 11.20
N LEU A 151 -0.34 16.97 11.09
CA LEU A 151 -1.22 15.83 11.30
C LEU A 151 -1.29 15.37 12.75
N LYS A 152 -0.19 15.47 13.51
CA LYS A 152 -0.04 14.96 14.87
C LYS A 152 -1.16 15.37 15.82
N GLY A 153 -1.57 16.64 15.76
CA GLY A 153 -2.57 17.18 16.69
C GLY A 153 -3.98 16.63 16.47
N LYS A 154 -4.28 16.13 15.28
CA LYS A 154 -5.65 15.75 14.90
C LYS A 154 -5.79 14.28 14.53
N TYR A 155 -4.76 13.67 13.96
CA TYR A 155 -4.84 12.35 13.33
C TYR A 155 -3.93 11.30 13.95
N LEU A 156 -3.18 11.64 15.02
CA LEU A 156 -2.38 10.64 15.72
C LEU A 156 -3.32 9.59 16.33
N ALA A 157 -2.98 8.32 16.13
CA ALA A 157 -3.75 7.21 16.66
C ALA A 157 -3.92 7.31 18.20
N PRO A 158 -5.01 6.79 18.76
CA PRO A 158 -5.17 6.59 20.19
C PRO A 158 -3.94 5.90 20.80
N GLU A 159 -3.61 6.24 22.05
CA GLU A 159 -2.34 5.81 22.67
C GLU A 159 -2.14 4.29 22.62
N GLN A 160 -3.20 3.53 22.86
CA GLN A 160 -3.17 2.06 22.84
C GLN A 160 -2.83 1.46 21.46
N TRP A 161 -2.96 2.23 20.37
CA TRP A 161 -2.69 1.79 19.00
C TRP A 161 -1.47 2.47 18.37
N ARG A 162 -0.68 3.19 19.16
CA ARG A 162 0.52 3.85 18.66
C ARG A 162 1.65 2.85 18.49
N VAL A 163 2.01 2.59 17.26
CA VAL A 163 3.17 1.78 16.90
C VAL A 163 4.47 2.56 17.11
N LYS A 164 5.57 1.85 17.29
CA LYS A 164 6.91 2.42 17.40
C LYS A 164 7.72 2.07 16.16
N PRO A 165 8.43 3.03 15.55
CA PRO A 165 9.33 2.71 14.46
C PRO A 165 10.51 1.86 14.96
N LEU A 166 10.93 0.86 14.19
CA LEU A 166 12.10 0.03 14.50
C LEU A 166 13.39 0.82 14.30
N ASN A 167 13.42 1.69 13.28
CA ASN A 167 14.55 2.54 12.94
C ASN A 167 14.12 4.02 12.96
N PRO A 168 13.97 4.65 14.14
CA PRO A 168 13.53 6.03 14.22
C PRO A 168 14.58 6.97 13.63
N LEU A 169 14.11 8.00 12.90
CA LEU A 169 14.97 9.09 12.45
C LEU A 169 15.59 9.79 13.67
N LYS A 170 16.89 10.03 13.60
CA LYS A 170 17.61 10.85 14.58
C LYS A 170 17.52 12.30 14.10
N TRP A 171 16.83 13.10 14.85
CA TRP A 171 16.70 14.55 14.65
C TRP A 171 17.87 15.28 15.31
#